data_dab4a23997b1ee6c854dc3e0ab9bc72b
#
_entry.id   dab4a23997b1ee6c854dc3e0ab9bc72b
#
_cell.length_a   1.000
_cell.length_b   1.000
_cell.length_c   1.000
_cell.angle_alpha   90.00
_cell.angle_beta   90.00
_cell.angle_gamma   90.00
#
_symmetry.space_group_name_H-M   'P 1'
#
loop_
_entity.id
_entity.type
_entity.pdbx_description
1 polymer ?
#
loop_
_entity_poly.entity_id
_entity_poly.type
_entity_poly.pdbx_seq_one_letter_code
_entity_poly.pdbx_strand_id
1 'polypeptide(L)'
;MSFFDDLARSLERHRVTRRQALWLLSAGAASLSGCATSPVTGKSILVGMSEAQERQTDAQVAPHQFSQDLGAIQDESVNRYVADLGQRMGLLTHRPQMPYSCRVLNANYVNAYTFPGGAMGVTRGILADLDDEAQLAALLGHELGHVNARHAAQRPGQSMLXNVAAQDSSWGGLVGIGSQIGASALLASYSREHEREADALGQEYLVQAGYPATGMVRLHQLLVSEEKSAPSLLQTMFSTHPMSRERMQAAQAAADSRYRISNSLDARRERFMDSTASLRRIRPTIDACKNGETAMAAKQYAQAQTQFQAALTKTPRDYASNLRMAQCLQAQGQTAKAVSYADNAREIYPQEAQAYKLAGVLALQQRDAGRAFENLDRFDRLLPGDAGITFLKGVSLEGMGNRRAAAQHYAAYLRQSQQGNAAQYSYNRLKAWGVVK
;
A
#
# COMPACT_ATOMS: atom_id res chain seq x y z
N MET A 1 4.49 -38.89 5.67
CA MET A 1 5.30 -37.66 5.43
C MET A 1 4.47 -36.76 4.55
N SER A 2 4.17 -35.55 5.00
CA SER A 2 3.25 -34.69 4.28
C SER A 2 3.97 -34.01 3.10
N PHE A 3 3.22 -33.67 2.08
CA PHE A 3 3.63 -32.86 0.93
C PHE A 3 4.38 -31.60 1.37
N PHE A 4 3.99 -31.02 2.51
CA PHE A 4 4.61 -29.82 3.06
C PHE A 4 5.97 -30.11 3.73
N ASP A 5 6.16 -31.32 4.30
CA ASP A 5 7.45 -31.71 4.90
C ASP A 5 8.53 -31.94 3.83
N ASP A 6 8.15 -32.47 2.67
CA ASP A 6 9.06 -32.63 1.52
C ASP A 6 9.43 -31.28 0.91
N LEU A 7 8.49 -30.35 0.87
CA LEU A 7 8.71 -29.00 0.38
C LEU A 7 9.70 -28.23 1.28
N ALA A 8 9.53 -28.29 2.60
CA ALA A 8 10.41 -27.63 3.57
C ALA A 8 11.87 -28.15 3.47
N ARG A 9 12.05 -29.46 3.28
CA ARG A 9 13.40 -30.09 3.22
C ARG A 9 14.13 -29.83 1.90
N SER A 10 13.40 -29.60 0.80
CA SER A 10 14.00 -29.31 -0.51
C SER A 10 14.63 -27.92 -0.56
N LEU A 11 14.26 -27.04 0.37
CA LEU A 11 14.61 -25.63 0.34
C LEU A 11 15.93 -25.27 1.05
N GLU A 12 16.55 -26.24 1.78
CA GLU A 12 17.73 -25.96 2.61
C GLU A 12 19.09 -26.07 1.89
N ARG A 13 19.14 -26.50 0.65
CA ARG A 13 20.42 -26.78 -0.04
C ARG A 13 20.53 -26.12 -1.42
N HIS A 14 21.14 -24.97 -1.54
CA HIS A 14 22.03 -24.64 -2.71
C HIS A 14 22.48 -23.18 -2.75
N ARG A 15 23.76 -22.96 -3.05
CA ARG A 15 24.44 -21.65 -3.19
C ARG A 15 24.56 -21.25 -4.66
N VAL A 16 24.36 -19.97 -4.94
CA VAL A 16 24.42 -19.35 -6.28
C VAL A 16 25.88 -19.19 -6.75
N THR A 17 26.20 -19.47 -8.01
CA THR A 17 27.54 -19.31 -8.57
C THR A 17 27.79 -17.91 -9.16
N ARG A 18 29.05 -17.44 -9.13
CA ARG A 18 29.49 -16.12 -9.60
C ARG A 18 29.12 -15.80 -11.06
N ARG A 19 28.96 -16.81 -11.90
CA ARG A 19 28.67 -16.65 -13.33
C ARG A 19 27.21 -16.23 -13.57
N GLN A 20 26.29 -16.65 -12.69
CA GLN A 20 24.87 -16.27 -12.74
C GLN A 20 24.64 -14.83 -12.27
N ALA A 21 25.49 -14.33 -11.36
CA ALA A 21 25.42 -12.97 -10.87
C ALA A 21 25.85 -11.95 -11.96
N LEU A 22 26.78 -12.32 -12.85
CA LEU A 22 27.27 -11.43 -13.90
C LEU A 22 26.27 -11.25 -15.05
N TRP A 23 25.43 -12.24 -15.33
CA TRP A 23 24.37 -12.11 -16.34
C TRP A 23 23.21 -11.20 -15.88
N LEU A 24 22.97 -11.13 -14.56
CA LEU A 24 21.94 -10.28 -13.99
C LEU A 24 22.34 -8.79 -14.02
N LEU A 25 23.65 -8.50 -14.04
CA LEU A 25 24.17 -7.13 -14.11
C LEU A 25 24.15 -6.55 -15.53
N SER A 26 24.13 -7.38 -16.56
CA SER A 26 24.12 -6.94 -17.96
C SER A 26 22.70 -6.72 -18.52
N ALA A 27 21.67 -7.22 -17.85
CA ALA A 27 20.27 -6.98 -18.19
C ALA A 27 19.71 -5.76 -17.42
N GLY A 28 20.55 -5.08 -16.62
CA GLY A 28 20.22 -3.79 -16.02
C GLY A 28 19.93 -2.80 -17.16
N ALA A 29 18.66 -2.59 -17.39
CA ALA A 29 18.15 -1.63 -18.35
C ALA A 29 18.99 -0.36 -18.32
N ALA A 30 19.42 0.10 -19.46
CA ALA A 30 19.76 1.49 -19.64
C ALA A 30 18.53 2.30 -19.23
N SER A 31 18.43 2.62 -17.95
CA SER A 31 17.57 3.69 -17.49
C SER A 31 18.08 4.92 -18.26
N LEU A 32 17.36 5.34 -19.26
CA LEU A 32 17.62 6.58 -19.94
C LEU A 32 17.31 7.70 -18.94
N SER A 33 18.26 7.92 -18.00
CA SER A 33 18.24 9.11 -17.17
C SER A 33 18.35 10.29 -18.12
N GLY A 34 17.25 11.01 -18.29
CA GLY A 34 17.20 12.18 -19.15
C GLY A 34 17.13 13.45 -18.33
N CYS A 35 17.62 14.54 -18.90
CA CYS A 35 17.34 15.87 -18.37
C CYS A 35 15.92 16.25 -18.76
N ALA A 36 15.13 16.68 -17.78
CA ALA A 36 13.81 17.25 -17.99
C ALA A 36 13.76 18.65 -17.36
N THR A 37 12.83 19.46 -17.79
CA THR A 37 12.59 20.75 -17.16
C THR A 37 11.63 20.53 -15.97
N SER A 38 11.97 21.03 -14.80
CA SER A 38 11.09 21.01 -13.63
C SER A 38 9.84 21.83 -13.95
N PRO A 39 8.65 21.27 -13.81
CA PRO A 39 7.42 22.05 -14.01
C PRO A 39 7.26 23.18 -12.98
N VAL A 40 7.92 23.06 -11.83
CA VAL A 40 7.83 24.02 -10.71
C VAL A 40 8.81 25.17 -10.87
N THR A 41 10.10 24.84 -11.13
CA THR A 41 11.19 25.83 -11.08
C THR A 41 11.68 26.27 -12.46
N GLY A 42 11.30 25.56 -13.52
CA GLY A 42 11.83 25.80 -14.88
C GLY A 42 13.27 25.34 -15.06
N LYS A 43 13.92 24.83 -14.02
CA LYS A 43 15.33 24.39 -14.08
C LYS A 43 15.43 22.96 -14.58
N SER A 44 16.61 22.60 -15.07
CA SER A 44 16.91 21.22 -15.48
C SER A 44 16.94 20.30 -14.25
N ILE A 45 16.25 19.17 -14.33
CA ILE A 45 16.25 18.11 -13.31
C ILE A 45 16.60 16.78 -13.98
N LEU A 46 17.29 15.92 -13.27
CA LEU A 46 17.59 14.57 -13.73
C LEU A 46 16.44 13.64 -13.37
N VAL A 47 15.85 13.00 -14.37
CA VAL A 47 14.70 12.10 -14.16
C VAL A 47 14.97 10.72 -14.76
N GLY A 48 14.49 9.68 -14.06
CA GLY A 48 14.58 8.30 -14.51
C GLY A 48 13.32 7.82 -15.25
N MET A 49 12.31 8.68 -15.45
CA MET A 49 11.09 8.30 -16.17
C MET A 49 10.44 9.52 -16.84
N SER A 50 9.85 9.29 -18.00
CA SER A 50 9.04 10.27 -18.72
C SER A 50 7.66 10.42 -18.09
N GLU A 51 6.93 11.47 -18.45
CA GLU A 51 5.54 11.68 -17.98
C GLU A 51 4.60 10.54 -18.40
N ALA A 52 4.81 9.97 -19.58
CA ALA A 52 4.02 8.81 -20.02
C ALA A 52 4.30 7.61 -19.12
N GLN A 53 5.55 7.41 -18.73
CA GLN A 53 5.93 6.33 -17.81
C GLN A 53 5.41 6.59 -16.39
N GLU A 54 5.33 7.84 -15.93
CA GLU A 54 4.69 8.18 -14.66
C GLU A 54 3.24 7.67 -14.63
N ARG A 55 2.46 8.02 -15.68
CA ARG A 55 1.05 7.58 -15.77
C ARG A 55 0.92 6.07 -15.90
N GLN A 56 1.81 5.44 -16.68
CA GLN A 56 1.80 3.98 -16.83
C GLN A 56 2.14 3.27 -15.51
N THR A 57 3.09 3.81 -14.74
CA THR A 57 3.44 3.27 -13.42
C THR A 57 2.23 3.30 -12.49
N ASP A 58 1.51 4.41 -12.45
CA ASP A 58 0.28 4.51 -11.65
C ASP A 58 -0.73 3.43 -12.02
N ALA A 59 -1.00 3.28 -13.31
CA ALA A 59 -1.98 2.30 -13.82
C ALA A 59 -1.60 0.86 -13.42
N GLN A 60 -0.31 0.56 -13.35
CA GLN A 60 0.19 -0.78 -13.02
C GLN A 60 0.33 -1.02 -11.52
N VAL A 61 0.76 -0.01 -10.75
CA VAL A 61 1.22 -0.19 -9.36
C VAL A 61 0.17 0.26 -8.34
N ALA A 62 -0.54 1.37 -8.59
CA ALA A 62 -1.45 1.93 -7.61
C ALA A 62 -2.57 0.95 -7.22
N PRO A 63 -3.20 0.18 -8.14
CA PRO A 63 -4.23 -0.78 -7.74
C PRO A 63 -3.72 -1.84 -6.75
N HIS A 64 -2.47 -2.31 -6.94
CA HIS A 64 -1.87 -3.29 -6.04
C HIS A 64 -1.62 -2.69 -4.66
N GLN A 65 -1.08 -1.47 -4.59
CA GLN A 65 -0.84 -0.80 -3.30
C GLN A 65 -2.16 -0.49 -2.59
N PHE A 66 -3.16 0.02 -3.31
CA PHE A 66 -4.47 0.30 -2.72
C PHE A 66 -5.11 -0.96 -2.14
N SER A 67 -4.98 -2.09 -2.85
CA SER A 67 -5.48 -3.37 -2.35
C SER A 67 -4.69 -3.85 -1.13
N GLN A 68 -3.36 -3.67 -1.08
CA GLN A 68 -2.57 -3.97 0.12
C GLN A 68 -3.03 -3.15 1.33
N ASP A 69 -3.51 -1.93 1.09
CA ASP A 69 -4.11 -1.05 2.08
C ASP A 69 -5.62 -1.30 2.25
N LEU A 70 -6.05 -2.51 1.89
CA LEU A 70 -7.39 -3.08 2.11
C LEU A 70 -8.47 -2.45 1.23
N GLY A 71 -8.07 -1.84 0.11
CA GLY A 71 -8.99 -1.24 -0.86
C GLY A 71 -9.64 0.03 -0.36
N ALA A 72 -10.46 0.64 -1.21
CA ALA A 72 -11.19 1.85 -0.86
C ALA A 72 -12.25 1.55 0.20
N ILE A 73 -12.52 2.52 1.10
CA ILE A 73 -13.65 2.39 2.03
C ILE A 73 -14.95 2.27 1.22
N GLN A 74 -15.94 1.55 1.77
CA GLN A 74 -17.20 1.32 1.07
C GLN A 74 -18.19 2.50 1.19
N ASP A 75 -17.79 3.56 1.90
CA ASP A 75 -18.55 4.80 1.99
C ASP A 75 -18.22 5.70 0.78
N GLU A 76 -19.07 5.63 -0.24
CA GLU A 76 -18.87 6.41 -1.46
C GLU A 76 -18.95 7.91 -1.24
N SER A 77 -19.72 8.37 -0.23
CA SER A 77 -19.86 9.81 0.04
C SER A 77 -18.55 10.40 0.56
N VAL A 78 -17.88 9.70 1.49
CA VAL A 78 -16.57 10.11 2.02
C VAL A 78 -15.50 10.02 0.91
N ASN A 79 -15.51 8.93 0.12
CA ASN A 79 -14.56 8.79 -1.00
C ASN A 79 -14.72 9.94 -1.99
N ARG A 80 -15.95 10.23 -2.40
CA ARG A 80 -16.24 11.30 -3.37
C ARG A 80 -15.80 12.66 -2.82
N TYR A 81 -16.11 12.93 -1.56
CA TYR A 81 -15.75 14.20 -0.91
C TYR A 81 -14.22 14.45 -0.98
N VAL A 82 -13.43 13.44 -0.62
CA VAL A 82 -11.96 13.54 -0.64
C VAL A 82 -11.43 13.61 -2.09
N ALA A 83 -11.99 12.80 -2.98
CA ALA A 83 -11.61 12.79 -4.41
C ALA A 83 -11.89 14.15 -5.07
N ASP A 84 -13.06 14.73 -4.82
CA ASP A 84 -13.46 16.03 -5.38
C ASP A 84 -12.52 17.14 -4.89
N LEU A 85 -12.14 17.11 -3.60
CA LEU A 85 -11.18 18.07 -3.06
C LEU A 85 -9.82 17.92 -3.74
N GLY A 86 -9.30 16.70 -3.83
CA GLY A 86 -8.01 16.43 -4.48
C GLY A 86 -8.01 16.86 -5.94
N GLN A 87 -9.11 16.59 -6.67
CA GLN A 87 -9.23 16.98 -8.07
C GLN A 87 -9.25 18.51 -8.23
N ARG A 88 -10.05 19.21 -7.42
CA ARG A 88 -10.11 20.69 -7.46
C ARG A 88 -8.74 21.30 -7.17
N MET A 89 -8.02 20.77 -6.19
CA MET A 89 -6.67 21.25 -5.88
C MET A 89 -5.69 20.94 -7.02
N GLY A 90 -5.81 19.76 -7.63
CA GLY A 90 -4.96 19.34 -8.76
C GLY A 90 -5.01 20.32 -9.93
N LEU A 91 -6.19 20.92 -10.18
CA LEU A 91 -6.36 21.91 -11.26
C LEU A 91 -5.61 23.23 -10.99
N LEU A 92 -5.22 23.48 -9.74
CA LEU A 92 -4.52 24.70 -9.32
C LEU A 92 -3.00 24.52 -9.27
N THR A 93 -2.50 23.32 -9.63
CA THR A 93 -1.08 22.97 -9.51
C THR A 93 -0.30 23.34 -10.77
N HIS A 94 1.01 23.16 -10.71
CA HIS A 94 1.93 23.39 -11.85
C HIS A 94 1.72 22.37 -12.99
N ARG A 95 1.01 21.24 -12.75
CA ARG A 95 0.71 20.22 -13.76
C ARG A 95 -0.79 19.89 -13.78
N PRO A 96 -1.67 20.89 -14.12
CA PRO A 96 -3.12 20.69 -14.02
C PRO A 96 -3.68 19.62 -14.98
N GLN A 97 -2.90 19.23 -15.99
CA GLN A 97 -3.28 18.20 -16.97
C GLN A 97 -3.07 16.76 -16.45
N MET A 98 -2.47 16.57 -15.28
CA MET A 98 -2.26 15.22 -14.73
C MET A 98 -3.59 14.59 -14.31
N PRO A 99 -3.74 13.26 -14.47
CA PRO A 99 -5.01 12.58 -14.13
C PRO A 99 -5.10 12.31 -12.61
N TYR A 100 -5.16 13.38 -11.83
CA TYR A 100 -5.24 13.28 -10.37
C TYR A 100 -6.46 12.47 -9.93
N SER A 101 -6.22 11.52 -9.05
CA SER A 101 -7.28 10.74 -8.41
C SER A 101 -6.93 10.49 -6.96
N CYS A 102 -7.93 10.44 -6.10
CA CYS A 102 -7.70 10.22 -4.67
C CYS A 102 -8.71 9.21 -4.14
N ARG A 103 -8.24 8.30 -3.28
CA ARG A 103 -9.06 7.27 -2.65
C ARG A 103 -8.81 7.23 -1.15
N VAL A 104 -9.88 7.10 -0.38
CA VAL A 104 -9.77 6.83 1.05
C VAL A 104 -9.70 5.31 1.22
N LEU A 105 -8.67 4.83 1.90
CA LEU A 105 -8.35 3.39 1.99
C LEU A 105 -8.70 2.83 3.38
N ASN A 106 -9.04 1.55 3.43
CA ASN A 106 -9.44 0.85 4.66
C ASN A 106 -8.30 0.63 5.67
N ALA A 107 -7.08 1.04 5.35
CA ALA A 107 -5.93 0.92 6.27
C ALA A 107 -6.14 1.80 7.51
N ASN A 108 -5.82 1.25 8.70
CA ASN A 108 -6.07 1.91 9.98
C ASN A 108 -4.91 2.78 10.46
N TYR A 109 -3.70 2.56 9.94
CA TYR A 109 -2.52 3.34 10.30
C TYR A 109 -2.59 4.75 9.67
N VAL A 110 -1.83 5.68 10.24
CA VAL A 110 -1.77 7.07 9.77
C VAL A 110 -0.87 7.13 8.53
N ASN A 111 -1.43 7.44 7.36
CA ASN A 111 -0.64 7.63 6.14
C ASN A 111 -1.46 8.31 5.04
N ALA A 112 -0.74 9.01 4.15
CA ALA A 112 -1.18 9.38 2.81
C ALA A 112 0.03 9.19 1.90
N TYR A 113 -0.21 9.02 0.62
CA TYR A 113 0.88 8.83 -0.34
C TYR A 113 0.39 9.06 -1.76
N THR A 114 1.34 9.31 -2.65
CA THR A 114 1.06 9.54 -4.07
C THR A 114 1.97 8.71 -4.95
N PHE A 115 1.47 8.41 -6.14
CA PHE A 115 2.22 7.82 -7.25
C PHE A 115 2.62 8.91 -8.23
N PRO A 116 3.66 8.68 -9.05
CA PRO A 116 4.19 9.72 -9.94
C PRO A 116 3.18 10.27 -10.96
N GLY A 117 2.18 9.49 -11.35
CA GLY A 117 1.14 9.89 -12.29
C GLY A 117 -0.06 10.59 -11.67
N GLY A 118 -0.07 10.78 -10.33
CA GLY A 118 -1.10 11.56 -9.62
C GLY A 118 -2.18 10.74 -8.92
N ALA A 119 -2.07 9.41 -8.89
CA ALA A 119 -2.96 8.59 -8.06
C ALA A 119 -2.55 8.73 -6.58
N MET A 120 -3.49 9.02 -5.70
CA MET A 120 -3.25 9.27 -4.27
C MET A 120 -4.08 8.35 -3.39
N GLY A 121 -3.49 7.89 -2.28
CA GLY A 121 -4.16 7.15 -1.23
C GLY A 121 -4.13 7.92 0.08
N VAL A 122 -5.28 8.00 0.76
CA VAL A 122 -5.41 8.58 2.10
C VAL A 122 -6.00 7.50 2.99
N THR A 123 -5.29 7.06 4.03
CA THR A 123 -5.82 6.01 4.90
C THR A 123 -6.97 6.54 5.75
N ARG A 124 -7.92 5.66 6.09
CA ARG A 124 -9.01 6.05 7.01
C ARG A 124 -8.46 6.43 8.39
N GLY A 125 -7.27 5.91 8.74
CA GLY A 125 -6.61 6.27 10.00
C GLY A 125 -6.30 7.76 10.09
N ILE A 126 -5.57 8.31 9.09
CA ILE A 126 -5.25 9.74 9.13
C ILE A 126 -6.51 10.59 8.96
N LEU A 127 -7.42 10.20 8.05
CA LEU A 127 -8.63 10.98 7.79
C LEU A 127 -9.51 11.14 9.06
N ALA A 128 -9.54 10.11 9.91
CA ALA A 128 -10.29 10.15 11.17
C ALA A 128 -9.63 11.06 12.24
N ASP A 129 -8.33 11.34 12.09
CA ASP A 129 -7.56 12.16 13.04
C ASP A 129 -7.53 13.64 12.67
N LEU A 130 -7.78 14.00 11.40
CA LEU A 130 -7.82 15.39 10.96
C LEU A 130 -9.01 16.14 11.60
N ASP A 131 -8.85 17.45 11.87
CA ASP A 131 -9.83 18.29 12.55
C ASP A 131 -10.71 19.13 11.61
N ASP A 132 -10.20 19.43 10.39
CA ASP A 132 -10.90 20.31 9.45
C ASP A 132 -10.43 20.09 8.02
N GLU A 133 -11.15 20.73 7.08
CA GLU A 133 -10.86 20.57 5.64
C GLU A 133 -9.53 21.22 5.25
N ALA A 134 -9.09 22.26 5.96
CA ALA A 134 -7.79 22.89 5.66
C ALA A 134 -6.62 21.93 5.96
N GLN A 135 -6.73 21.09 7.02
CA GLN A 135 -5.73 20.04 7.28
C GLN A 135 -5.76 18.98 6.18
N LEU A 136 -6.95 18.56 5.72
CA LEU A 136 -7.06 17.61 4.61
C LEU A 136 -6.50 18.20 3.33
N ALA A 137 -6.82 19.47 3.05
CA ALA A 137 -6.27 20.16 1.87
C ALA A 137 -4.74 20.32 1.96
N ALA A 138 -4.19 20.55 3.16
CA ALA A 138 -2.74 20.59 3.37
C ALA A 138 -2.09 19.23 3.09
N LEU A 139 -2.72 18.15 3.56
CA LEU A 139 -2.24 16.78 3.30
C LEU A 139 -2.23 16.46 1.80
N LEU A 140 -3.35 16.72 1.13
CA LEU A 140 -3.46 16.50 -0.32
C LEU A 140 -2.51 17.42 -1.09
N GLY A 141 -2.36 18.68 -0.63
CA GLY A 141 -1.43 19.64 -1.22
C GLY A 141 0.02 19.16 -1.16
N HIS A 142 0.44 18.57 -0.04
CA HIS A 142 1.77 17.97 0.13
C HIS A 142 1.99 16.85 -0.90
N GLU A 143 1.01 15.95 -1.04
CA GLU A 143 1.09 14.84 -2.03
C GLU A 143 1.15 15.39 -3.46
N LEU A 144 0.32 16.40 -3.76
CA LEU A 144 0.37 17.10 -5.05
C LEU A 144 1.73 17.77 -5.28
N GLY A 145 2.37 18.29 -4.23
CA GLY A 145 3.73 18.83 -4.27
C GLY A 145 4.72 17.82 -4.81
N HIS A 146 4.67 16.58 -4.28
CA HIS A 146 5.55 15.49 -4.75
C HIS A 146 5.34 15.17 -6.24
N VAL A 147 4.09 15.12 -6.71
CA VAL A 147 3.78 14.86 -8.13
C VAL A 147 4.29 16.00 -9.01
N ASN A 148 4.06 17.25 -8.60
CA ASN A 148 4.40 18.44 -9.39
C ASN A 148 5.90 18.66 -9.49
N ALA A 149 6.64 18.43 -8.41
CA ALA A 149 8.11 18.50 -8.43
C ALA A 149 8.73 17.25 -9.06
N ARG A 150 7.93 16.21 -9.37
CA ARG A 150 8.38 14.95 -9.99
C ARG A 150 9.38 14.18 -9.09
N HIS A 151 9.20 14.25 -7.76
CA HIS A 151 10.16 13.67 -6.81
C HIS A 151 10.37 12.17 -7.02
N ALA A 152 9.31 11.42 -7.36
CA ALA A 152 9.43 9.98 -7.65
C ALA A 152 10.29 9.72 -8.90
N ALA A 153 10.17 10.57 -9.93
CA ALA A 153 10.95 10.44 -11.16
C ALA A 153 12.42 10.84 -10.99
N GLN A 154 12.74 11.65 -9.99
CA GLN A 154 14.12 12.11 -9.73
C GLN A 154 14.98 11.08 -8.98
N ARG A 155 14.41 9.98 -8.52
CA ARG A 155 15.15 8.94 -7.78
C ARG A 155 16.00 8.10 -8.73
N PRO A 156 17.34 8.13 -8.63
CA PRO A 156 18.18 7.29 -9.51
C PRO A 156 18.08 5.82 -9.15
N GLY A 157 17.90 4.98 -10.13
CA GLY A 157 18.09 3.53 -10.02
C GLY A 157 16.98 2.74 -9.32
N GLN A 158 15.87 3.37 -8.93
CA GLN A 158 14.71 2.63 -8.39
C GLN A 158 13.65 2.44 -9.47
N SER A 159 13.73 1.32 -10.19
CA SER A 159 12.55 0.91 -10.93
C SER A 159 11.49 0.50 -9.89
N MET A 160 10.43 1.26 -9.76
CA MET A 160 9.29 0.95 -8.91
C MET A 160 8.73 -0.45 -9.20
N LEU A 161 8.88 -0.89 -10.41
CA LEU A 161 8.45 -2.22 -10.86
C LEU A 161 9.21 -3.39 -10.22
N UNK A 162 10.15 -3.12 -9.93
CA UNK A 162 10.97 -4.13 -9.42
C UNK A 162 10.65 -4.55 -8.06
N ASN A 163 10.29 -3.65 -7.48
CA ASN A 163 10.04 -3.98 -6.08
C ASN A 163 8.69 -4.68 -5.85
N VAL A 164 7.73 -4.48 -6.71
CA VAL A 164 6.44 -5.21 -6.62
C VAL A 164 6.65 -6.72 -6.87
N ALA A 165 7.54 -7.05 -7.79
CA ALA A 165 7.86 -8.46 -8.10
C ALA A 165 8.84 -9.08 -7.11
N ALA A 166 9.61 -8.26 -6.38
CA ALA A 166 10.69 -8.73 -5.50
C ALA A 166 10.29 -8.87 -4.02
N GLN A 167 9.05 -8.56 -3.67
CA GLN A 167 8.59 -8.87 -2.33
C GLN A 167 8.52 -10.40 -2.17
N ASP A 168 9.42 -10.84 -1.34
CA ASP A 168 9.78 -12.21 -1.06
C ASP A 168 8.59 -13.18 -1.05
N SER A 169 8.48 -13.95 -2.10
CA SER A 169 7.56 -15.07 -2.23
C SER A 169 8.08 -16.31 -1.47
N SER A 170 8.83 -16.08 -0.37
CA SER A 170 9.23 -17.20 0.48
C SER A 170 7.98 -17.85 1.10
N TRP A 171 7.98 -19.16 1.20
CA TRP A 171 6.91 -19.88 1.89
C TRP A 171 6.75 -19.43 3.35
N GLY A 172 7.82 -18.89 3.96
CA GLY A 172 7.74 -18.18 5.23
C GLY A 172 6.79 -16.97 5.13
N GLY A 173 6.72 -16.32 3.98
CA GLY A 173 5.75 -15.26 3.69
C GLY A 173 4.31 -15.76 3.61
N LEU A 174 4.08 -17.01 3.22
CA LEU A 174 2.73 -17.60 3.21
C LEU A 174 2.20 -17.86 4.63
N VAL A 175 3.10 -18.27 5.54
CA VAL A 175 2.78 -18.36 6.97
C VAL A 175 2.78 -16.95 7.58
N GLY A 176 3.54 -16.04 6.99
CA GLY A 176 3.67 -14.64 7.43
C GLY A 176 2.68 -13.65 6.83
N ILE A 177 1.65 -14.09 6.11
CA ILE A 177 0.61 -13.19 5.57
C ILE A 177 -0.06 -12.41 6.72
N GLY A 178 -0.07 -12.99 7.93
CA GLY A 178 -0.57 -12.30 9.12
C GLY A 178 0.37 -11.26 9.72
N SER A 179 1.64 -11.20 9.28
CA SER A 179 2.64 -10.29 9.87
C SER A 179 3.09 -9.16 8.95
N GLN A 180 2.70 -9.17 7.68
CA GLN A 180 3.02 -8.06 6.77
C GLN A 180 1.96 -6.95 6.89
N ILE A 181 1.91 -6.34 8.05
CA ILE A 181 1.28 -5.05 8.25
C ILE A 181 2.39 -4.03 8.01
N GLY A 182 2.50 -3.56 6.80
CA GLY A 182 3.53 -2.58 6.49
C GLY A 182 3.44 -2.16 5.04
N ALA A 183 3.69 -0.90 4.82
CA ALA A 183 3.78 -0.36 3.48
C ALA A 183 4.86 -1.11 2.71
N SER A 184 4.57 -1.41 1.49
CA SER A 184 5.54 -1.98 0.58
C SER A 184 6.72 -1.01 0.37
N ALA A 185 7.86 -1.58 0.02
CA ALA A 185 9.09 -0.82 -0.28
C ALA A 185 8.94 0.19 -1.45
N LEU A 186 7.77 0.25 -2.05
CA LEU A 186 7.42 1.25 -3.06
C LEU A 186 7.38 2.67 -2.51
N LEU A 187 7.09 2.81 -1.21
CA LEU A 187 7.05 4.10 -0.54
C LEU A 187 8.42 4.38 0.10
N ALA A 188 9.46 4.44 -0.72
CA ALA A 188 10.79 4.79 -0.23
C ALA A 188 10.79 6.24 0.28
N SER A 189 11.53 6.49 1.34
CA SER A 189 11.65 7.81 1.96
C SER A 189 12.11 8.87 0.96
N TYR A 190 11.49 10.01 1.00
CA TYR A 190 11.92 11.20 0.26
C TYR A 190 13.08 11.88 0.99
N SER A 191 13.91 12.63 0.26
CA SER A 191 14.98 13.42 0.88
C SER A 191 14.37 14.60 1.64
N ARG A 192 15.12 15.14 2.59
CA ARG A 192 14.67 16.32 3.35
C ARG A 192 14.38 17.51 2.44
N GLU A 193 15.11 17.64 1.34
CA GLU A 193 14.93 18.69 0.33
C GLU A 193 13.59 18.48 -0.40
N HIS A 194 13.30 17.24 -0.82
CA HIS A 194 12.01 16.90 -1.46
C HIS A 194 10.84 17.19 -0.51
N GLU A 195 11.00 16.87 0.77
CA GLU A 195 9.96 17.13 1.78
C GLU A 195 9.71 18.63 1.95
N ARG A 196 10.77 19.45 2.04
CA ARG A 196 10.64 20.90 2.14
C ARG A 196 9.97 21.50 0.89
N GLU A 197 10.34 21.02 -0.29
CA GLU A 197 9.75 21.46 -1.56
C GLU A 197 8.26 21.06 -1.61
N ALA A 198 7.93 19.83 -1.22
CA ALA A 198 6.54 19.37 -1.18
C ALA A 198 5.69 20.16 -0.18
N ASP A 199 6.24 20.50 1.01
CA ASP A 199 5.56 21.36 1.99
C ASP A 199 5.30 22.75 1.44
N ALA A 200 6.31 23.37 0.81
CA ALA A 200 6.18 24.72 0.27
C ALA A 200 5.14 24.78 -0.85
N LEU A 201 5.17 23.80 -1.75
CA LEU A 201 4.19 23.68 -2.84
C LEU A 201 2.80 23.37 -2.27
N GLY A 202 2.72 22.46 -1.32
CA GLY A 202 1.47 22.08 -0.67
C GLY A 202 0.80 23.25 0.01
N GLN A 203 1.58 24.08 0.71
CA GLN A 203 1.06 25.27 1.36
C GLN A 203 0.61 26.34 0.34
N GLU A 204 1.32 26.44 -0.78
CA GLU A 204 0.91 27.32 -1.90
C GLU A 204 -0.42 26.85 -2.49
N TYR A 205 -0.55 25.54 -2.82
CA TYR A 205 -1.80 24.98 -3.38
C TYR A 205 -2.96 25.09 -2.40
N LEU A 206 -2.70 24.90 -1.12
CA LEU A 206 -3.67 25.08 -0.03
C LEU A 206 -4.27 26.50 -0.06
N VAL A 207 -3.41 27.52 -0.14
CA VAL A 207 -3.84 28.93 -0.16
C VAL A 207 -4.57 29.25 -1.47
N GLN A 208 -4.07 28.77 -2.62
CA GLN A 208 -4.73 28.94 -3.91
C GLN A 208 -6.13 28.31 -3.93
N ALA A 209 -6.32 27.23 -3.19
CA ALA A 209 -7.62 26.56 -3.05
C ALA A 209 -8.56 27.26 -2.06
N GLY A 210 -8.12 28.38 -1.46
CA GLY A 210 -8.96 29.22 -0.59
C GLY A 210 -9.00 28.75 0.87
N TYR A 211 -7.92 28.14 1.35
CA TYR A 211 -7.79 27.69 2.74
C TYR A 211 -6.73 28.52 3.48
N PRO A 212 -6.81 28.60 4.81
CA PRO A 212 -5.78 29.28 5.60
C PRO A 212 -4.46 28.50 5.57
N ALA A 213 -3.35 29.21 5.39
CA ALA A 213 -2.00 28.62 5.38
C ALA A 213 -1.67 27.86 6.67
N THR A 214 -2.31 28.22 7.79
CA THR A 214 -2.19 27.53 9.07
C THR A 214 -2.70 26.09 9.02
N GLY A 215 -3.42 25.68 7.98
CA GLY A 215 -3.80 24.26 7.77
C GLY A 215 -2.57 23.36 7.70
N MET A 216 -1.50 23.78 7.00
CA MET A 216 -0.23 23.02 6.94
C MET A 216 0.44 22.94 8.32
N VAL A 217 0.40 24.04 9.07
CA VAL A 217 0.99 24.07 10.43
C VAL A 217 0.28 23.06 11.34
N ARG A 218 -1.07 23.09 11.32
CA ARG A 218 -1.87 22.17 12.16
C ARG A 218 -1.70 20.71 11.72
N LEU A 219 -1.56 20.45 10.43
CA LEU A 219 -1.24 19.11 9.94
C LEU A 219 0.10 18.63 10.54
N HIS A 220 1.14 19.46 10.46
CA HIS A 220 2.44 19.10 11.03
C HIS A 220 2.37 18.90 12.55
N GLN A 221 1.58 19.70 13.28
CA GLN A 221 1.37 19.53 14.72
C GLN A 221 0.74 18.18 15.04
N LEU A 222 -0.29 17.80 14.27
CA LEU A 222 -0.94 16.48 14.40
C LEU A 222 0.07 15.36 14.17
N LEU A 223 0.82 15.42 13.07
CA LEU A 223 1.78 14.39 12.71
C LEU A 223 2.90 14.24 13.76
N VAL A 224 3.41 15.34 14.30
CA VAL A 224 4.41 15.31 15.38
C VAL A 224 3.83 14.66 16.65
N SER A 225 2.56 14.90 16.96
CA SER A 225 1.91 14.26 18.12
C SER A 225 1.71 12.75 17.90
N GLU A 226 1.32 12.36 16.69
CA GLU A 226 1.14 10.95 16.31
C GLU A 226 2.47 10.18 16.31
N GLU A 227 3.56 10.81 15.82
CA GLU A 227 4.89 10.20 15.82
C GLU A 227 5.32 9.79 17.22
N LYS A 228 5.03 10.61 18.23
CA LYS A 228 5.37 10.33 19.63
C LYS A 228 4.55 9.20 20.24
N SER A 229 3.32 9.04 19.81
CA SER A 229 2.37 8.07 20.36
C SER A 229 2.36 6.73 19.60
N ALA A 230 2.82 6.73 18.35
CA ALA A 230 2.77 5.54 17.48
C ALA A 230 3.87 4.53 17.85
N PRO A 231 3.55 3.25 18.00
CA PRO A 231 4.57 2.21 18.10
C PRO A 231 5.45 2.18 16.85
N SER A 232 6.75 1.93 17.03
CA SER A 232 7.76 1.98 15.97
C SER A 232 7.41 1.12 14.74
N LEU A 233 6.63 0.07 14.94
CA LEU A 233 6.27 -0.89 13.88
C LEU A 233 5.18 -0.39 12.93
N LEU A 234 4.47 0.71 13.27
CA LEU A 234 3.40 1.27 12.43
C LEU A 234 3.72 2.69 11.92
N GLN A 235 4.99 3.10 12.02
CA GLN A 235 5.42 4.45 11.64
C GLN A 235 5.69 4.57 10.13
N THR A 236 4.77 4.12 9.30
CA THR A 236 4.96 4.11 7.84
C THR A 236 5.07 5.53 7.28
N MET A 237 4.16 6.41 7.67
CA MET A 237 4.19 7.80 7.19
C MET A 237 5.51 8.49 7.58
N PHE A 238 5.98 8.26 8.79
CA PHE A 238 7.21 8.89 9.29
C PHE A 238 8.47 8.33 8.63
N SER A 239 8.41 7.09 8.11
CA SER A 239 9.52 6.52 7.37
C SER A 239 9.58 7.02 5.92
N THR A 240 8.43 7.31 5.32
CA THR A 240 8.34 7.84 3.95
C THR A 240 8.45 9.37 3.92
N HIS A 241 7.89 10.06 4.92
CA HIS A 241 7.85 11.51 5.05
C HIS A 241 8.41 11.93 6.43
N PRO A 242 9.74 11.93 6.60
CA PRO A 242 10.33 12.24 7.92
C PRO A 242 9.90 13.62 8.42
N MET A 243 9.24 13.62 9.57
CA MET A 243 8.79 14.85 10.22
C MET A 243 9.96 15.55 10.89
N SER A 244 9.93 16.86 10.92
CA SER A 244 10.93 17.63 11.64
C SER A 244 10.32 18.94 12.17
N ARG A 245 10.84 19.39 13.31
CA ARG A 245 10.46 20.69 13.87
C ARG A 245 10.76 21.81 12.87
N GLU A 246 11.82 21.66 12.10
CA GLU A 246 12.22 22.61 11.06
C GLU A 246 11.13 22.78 10.01
N ARG A 247 10.53 21.67 9.52
CA ARG A 247 9.42 21.70 8.54
C ARG A 247 8.23 22.46 9.11
N MET A 248 7.85 22.14 10.35
CA MET A 248 6.76 22.84 11.04
C MET A 248 7.04 24.34 11.20
N GLN A 249 8.28 24.71 11.59
CA GLN A 249 8.69 26.11 11.76
C GLN A 249 8.67 26.86 10.43
N ALA A 250 9.11 26.20 9.33
CA ALA A 250 9.08 26.80 7.99
C ALA A 250 7.64 27.06 7.54
N ALA A 251 6.72 26.12 7.77
CA ALA A 251 5.31 26.29 7.46
C ALA A 251 4.70 27.44 8.28
N GLN A 252 5.05 27.54 9.57
CA GLN A 252 4.59 28.64 10.44
C GLN A 252 5.13 29.98 9.93
N ALA A 253 6.42 30.09 9.64
CA ALA A 253 7.03 31.31 9.13
C ALA A 253 6.38 31.77 7.81
N ALA A 254 6.07 30.84 6.92
CA ALA A 254 5.38 31.16 5.66
C ALA A 254 3.94 31.64 5.92
N ALA A 255 3.23 31.01 6.87
CA ALA A 255 1.87 31.42 7.27
C ALA A 255 1.86 32.82 7.88
N ASP A 256 2.88 33.18 8.68
CA ASP A 256 2.95 34.45 9.37
C ASP A 256 3.44 35.60 8.47
N SER A 257 4.06 35.29 7.34
CA SER A 257 4.63 36.29 6.42
C SER A 257 3.96 36.24 5.04
N ARG A 258 4.41 35.39 4.14
CA ARG A 258 3.97 35.29 2.73
C ARG A 258 2.45 35.09 2.62
N TYR A 259 1.88 34.27 3.48
CA TYR A 259 0.47 33.87 3.42
C TYR A 259 -0.38 34.46 4.54
N ARG A 260 0.09 35.49 5.24
CA ARG A 260 -0.57 36.05 6.41
C ARG A 260 -2.06 36.39 6.17
N ILE A 261 -2.37 36.91 4.99
CA ILE A 261 -3.75 37.31 4.64
C ILE A 261 -4.67 36.07 4.59
N SER A 262 -4.16 34.93 4.14
CA SER A 262 -4.96 33.70 4.05
C SER A 262 -5.38 33.15 5.42
N ASN A 263 -4.70 33.56 6.50
CA ASN A 263 -5.00 33.02 7.84
C ASN A 263 -6.38 33.42 8.36
N SER A 264 -7.03 34.43 7.76
CA SER A 264 -8.41 34.81 8.05
C SER A 264 -9.45 33.97 7.28
N LEU A 265 -9.01 33.09 6.35
CA LEU A 265 -9.91 32.23 5.58
C LEU A 265 -10.49 31.12 6.47
N ASP A 266 -11.68 30.65 6.10
CA ASP A 266 -12.37 29.57 6.80
C ASP A 266 -11.68 28.21 6.57
N ALA A 267 -11.37 27.51 7.66
CA ALA A 267 -10.84 26.15 7.63
C ALA A 267 -11.88 25.08 7.24
N ARG A 268 -13.14 25.49 7.13
CA ARG A 268 -14.30 24.67 6.72
C ARG A 268 -14.47 23.42 7.60
N ARG A 269 -14.33 23.64 8.91
CA ARG A 269 -14.41 22.56 9.90
C ARG A 269 -15.79 21.88 9.88
N GLU A 270 -16.88 22.65 9.86
CA GLU A 270 -18.24 22.10 9.89
C GLU A 270 -18.46 21.17 8.69
N ARG A 271 -18.14 21.66 7.48
CA ARG A 271 -18.27 20.86 6.25
C ARG A 271 -17.47 19.57 6.34
N PHE A 272 -16.24 19.64 6.85
CA PHE A 272 -15.37 18.47 7.01
C PHE A 272 -15.98 17.45 7.99
N MET A 273 -16.45 17.93 9.14
CA MET A 273 -17.05 17.06 10.17
C MET A 273 -18.31 16.36 9.64
N ASP A 274 -19.17 17.10 8.92
CA ASP A 274 -20.38 16.56 8.33
C ASP A 274 -20.04 15.54 7.24
N SER A 275 -19.12 15.87 6.33
CA SER A 275 -18.72 15.01 5.21
C SER A 275 -18.03 13.73 5.67
N THR A 276 -17.40 13.73 6.84
CA THR A 276 -16.70 12.55 7.39
C THR A 276 -17.43 11.92 8.58
N ALA A 277 -18.66 12.31 8.86
CA ALA A 277 -19.41 11.89 10.05
C ALA A 277 -19.55 10.37 10.17
N SER A 278 -19.80 9.69 9.05
CA SER A 278 -19.91 8.21 9.01
C SER A 278 -18.61 7.53 9.41
N LEU A 279 -17.48 8.03 8.89
CA LEU A 279 -16.16 7.51 9.24
C LEU A 279 -15.83 7.77 10.70
N ARG A 280 -16.17 8.95 11.20
CA ARG A 280 -15.93 9.34 12.61
C ARG A 280 -16.72 8.48 13.59
N ARG A 281 -17.93 8.06 13.22
CA ARG A 281 -18.73 7.13 14.03
C ARG A 281 -18.01 5.81 14.29
N ILE A 282 -17.22 5.33 13.31
CA ILE A 282 -16.48 4.09 13.47
C ILE A 282 -15.03 4.29 13.95
N ARG A 283 -14.68 5.51 14.40
CA ARG A 283 -13.35 5.79 14.96
C ARG A 283 -12.94 4.78 16.04
N PRO A 284 -13.82 4.41 17.01
CA PRO A 284 -13.42 3.40 18.01
C PRO A 284 -13.12 2.01 17.41
N THR A 285 -13.68 1.70 16.23
CA THR A 285 -13.36 0.48 15.47
C THR A 285 -11.96 0.60 14.84
N ILE A 286 -11.69 1.76 14.23
CA ILE A 286 -10.38 2.06 13.60
C ILE A 286 -9.27 1.97 14.67
N ASP A 287 -9.48 2.60 15.83
CA ASP A 287 -8.52 2.60 16.94
C ASP A 287 -8.25 1.18 17.47
N ALA A 288 -9.31 0.40 17.66
CA ALA A 288 -9.17 -0.99 18.09
C ALA A 288 -8.41 -1.82 17.04
N CYS A 289 -8.70 -1.63 15.74
CA CYS A 289 -7.94 -2.29 14.68
C CYS A 289 -6.47 -1.88 14.68
N LYS A 290 -6.17 -0.59 14.82
CA LYS A 290 -4.80 -0.04 14.90
C LYS A 290 -4.04 -0.71 16.06
N ASN A 291 -4.69 -0.84 17.24
CA ASN A 291 -4.10 -1.52 18.40
C ASN A 291 -3.88 -3.01 18.12
N GLY A 292 -4.84 -3.67 17.46
CA GLY A 292 -4.72 -5.08 17.07
C GLY A 292 -3.57 -5.30 16.09
N GLU A 293 -3.42 -4.42 15.09
CA GLU A 293 -2.32 -4.47 14.11
C GLU A 293 -0.96 -4.29 14.80
N THR A 294 -0.88 -3.38 15.78
CA THR A 294 0.32 -3.20 16.61
C THR A 294 0.68 -4.48 17.36
N ALA A 295 -0.31 -5.09 18.00
CA ALA A 295 -0.10 -6.35 18.72
C ALA A 295 0.28 -7.49 17.76
N MET A 296 -0.30 -7.55 16.56
CA MET A 296 0.08 -8.51 15.50
C MET A 296 1.56 -8.37 15.13
N ALA A 297 2.01 -7.15 14.90
CA ALA A 297 3.41 -6.86 14.55
C ALA A 297 4.37 -7.29 15.67
N ALA A 298 3.93 -7.16 16.93
CA ALA A 298 4.68 -7.62 18.11
C ALA A 298 4.50 -9.13 18.38
N LYS A 299 3.77 -9.86 17.52
CA LYS A 299 3.44 -11.30 17.64
C LYS A 299 2.63 -11.61 18.92
N GLN A 300 1.94 -10.62 19.47
CA GLN A 300 1.07 -10.74 20.64
C GLN A 300 -0.35 -11.12 20.17
N TYR A 301 -0.49 -12.30 19.57
CA TYR A 301 -1.69 -12.69 18.83
C TYR A 301 -2.94 -12.73 19.69
N ALA A 302 -2.85 -13.14 20.97
CA ALA A 302 -4.01 -13.15 21.87
C ALA A 302 -4.52 -11.72 22.14
N GLN A 303 -3.60 -10.78 22.34
CA GLN A 303 -3.94 -9.37 22.52
C GLN A 303 -4.54 -8.80 21.23
N ALA A 304 -3.93 -9.11 20.07
CA ALA A 304 -4.45 -8.69 18.75
C ALA A 304 -5.89 -9.19 18.56
N GLN A 305 -6.15 -10.46 18.86
CA GLN A 305 -7.49 -11.03 18.73
C GLN A 305 -8.52 -10.29 19.61
N THR A 306 -8.14 -9.93 20.85
CA THR A 306 -9.01 -9.16 21.74
C THR A 306 -9.37 -7.82 21.12
N GLN A 307 -8.39 -7.12 20.53
CA GLN A 307 -8.60 -5.82 19.90
C GLN A 307 -9.50 -5.95 18.65
N PHE A 308 -9.25 -6.94 17.79
CA PHE A 308 -10.08 -7.15 16.60
C PHE A 308 -11.51 -7.56 17.00
N GLN A 309 -11.67 -8.34 18.09
CA GLN A 309 -12.99 -8.66 18.60
C GLN A 309 -13.71 -7.39 19.10
N ALA A 310 -13.02 -6.50 19.80
CA ALA A 310 -13.59 -5.22 20.23
C ALA A 310 -14.03 -4.36 19.03
N ALA A 311 -13.24 -4.35 17.94
CA ALA A 311 -13.60 -3.66 16.69
C ALA A 311 -14.89 -4.26 16.09
N LEU A 312 -14.94 -5.59 15.99
CA LEU A 312 -16.07 -6.31 15.39
C LEU A 312 -17.35 -6.22 16.23
N THR A 313 -17.21 -6.09 17.56
CA THR A 313 -18.37 -5.86 18.43
C THR A 313 -19.03 -4.50 18.12
N LYS A 314 -18.22 -3.49 17.79
CA LYS A 314 -18.72 -2.14 17.44
C LYS A 314 -19.24 -2.08 16.00
N THR A 315 -18.50 -2.70 15.07
CA THR A 315 -18.82 -2.66 13.64
C THR A 315 -18.65 -4.06 13.03
N PRO A 316 -19.68 -4.94 13.18
CA PRO A 316 -19.55 -6.35 12.73
C PRO A 316 -19.26 -6.51 11.23
N ARG A 317 -19.68 -5.55 10.42
CA ARG A 317 -19.49 -5.59 8.97
C ARG A 317 -18.35 -4.67 8.50
N ASP A 318 -17.35 -4.39 9.37
CA ASP A 318 -16.15 -3.71 8.94
C ASP A 318 -15.22 -4.68 8.20
N TYR A 319 -14.92 -4.39 6.95
CA TYR A 319 -14.08 -5.24 6.09
C TYR A 319 -12.69 -5.46 6.69
N ALA A 320 -12.02 -4.37 7.09
CA ALA A 320 -10.66 -4.44 7.62
C ALA A 320 -10.60 -5.28 8.90
N SER A 321 -11.57 -5.10 9.81
CA SER A 321 -11.62 -5.85 11.08
C SER A 321 -11.80 -7.35 10.84
N ASN A 322 -12.69 -7.74 9.90
CA ASN A 322 -12.90 -9.15 9.55
C ASN A 322 -11.64 -9.75 8.95
N LEU A 323 -11.00 -9.05 7.99
CA LEU A 323 -9.78 -9.55 7.35
C LEU A 323 -8.63 -9.69 8.37
N ARG A 324 -8.44 -8.68 9.24
CA ARG A 324 -7.38 -8.71 10.27
C ARG A 324 -7.63 -9.81 11.30
N MET A 325 -8.91 -10.01 11.73
CA MET A 325 -9.25 -11.13 12.61
C MET A 325 -8.90 -12.47 11.96
N ALA A 326 -9.23 -12.64 10.67
CA ALA A 326 -8.90 -13.88 9.94
C ALA A 326 -7.37 -14.11 9.91
N GLN A 327 -6.59 -13.06 9.62
CA GLN A 327 -5.13 -13.13 9.61
C GLN A 327 -4.56 -13.48 11.00
N CYS A 328 -5.13 -12.87 12.03
CA CYS A 328 -4.73 -13.13 13.43
C CYS A 328 -4.99 -14.60 13.83
N LEU A 329 -6.17 -15.12 13.49
CA LEU A 329 -6.53 -16.51 13.77
C LEU A 329 -5.67 -17.49 12.95
N GLN A 330 -5.36 -17.15 11.70
CA GLN A 330 -4.42 -17.93 10.88
C GLN A 330 -3.05 -18.03 11.56
N ALA A 331 -2.53 -16.89 12.05
CA ALA A 331 -1.22 -16.83 12.73
C ALA A 331 -1.21 -17.68 14.01
N GLN A 332 -2.37 -17.88 14.63
CA GLN A 332 -2.55 -18.74 15.82
C GLN A 332 -2.81 -20.21 15.46
N GLY A 333 -2.85 -20.58 14.18
CA GLY A 333 -3.19 -21.93 13.73
C GLY A 333 -4.68 -22.27 13.83
N GLN A 334 -5.55 -21.31 14.12
CA GLN A 334 -7.00 -21.50 14.24
C GLN A 334 -7.68 -21.42 12.89
N THR A 335 -7.23 -22.26 11.93
CA THR A 335 -7.60 -22.17 10.51
C THR A 335 -9.13 -22.19 10.28
N ALA A 336 -9.86 -23.06 10.98
CA ALA A 336 -11.32 -23.17 10.80
C ALA A 336 -12.03 -21.85 11.14
N LYS A 337 -11.63 -21.19 12.22
CA LYS A 337 -12.20 -19.89 12.60
C LYS A 337 -11.77 -18.79 11.62
N ALA A 338 -10.50 -18.85 11.18
CA ALA A 338 -9.96 -17.87 10.20
C ALA A 338 -10.78 -17.88 8.92
N VAL A 339 -11.19 -19.06 8.45
CA VAL A 339 -12.03 -19.22 7.24
C VAL A 339 -13.34 -18.44 7.38
N SER A 340 -14.03 -18.55 8.52
CA SER A 340 -15.31 -17.85 8.72
C SER A 340 -15.15 -16.33 8.58
N TYR A 341 -14.09 -15.75 9.15
CA TYR A 341 -13.85 -14.31 9.06
C TYR A 341 -13.37 -13.89 7.66
N ALA A 342 -12.60 -14.74 6.97
CA ALA A 342 -12.21 -14.47 5.58
C ALA A 342 -13.44 -14.50 4.66
N ASP A 343 -14.36 -15.42 4.89
CA ASP A 343 -15.62 -15.51 4.13
C ASP A 343 -16.48 -14.25 4.38
N ASN A 344 -16.62 -13.82 5.65
CA ASN A 344 -17.29 -12.56 5.97
C ASN A 344 -16.67 -11.39 5.21
N ALA A 345 -15.32 -11.29 5.20
CA ALA A 345 -14.63 -10.22 4.50
C ALA A 345 -14.97 -10.22 2.99
N ARG A 346 -14.96 -11.41 2.34
CA ARG A 346 -15.32 -11.55 0.92
C ARG A 346 -16.77 -11.11 0.65
N GLU A 347 -17.68 -11.42 1.57
CA GLU A 347 -19.12 -11.01 1.44
C GLU A 347 -19.28 -9.50 1.63
N ILE A 348 -18.52 -8.91 2.54
CA ILE A 348 -18.60 -7.46 2.81
C ILE A 348 -18.06 -6.66 1.61
N TYR A 349 -16.94 -7.12 1.03
CA TYR A 349 -16.30 -6.37 -0.05
C TYR A 349 -15.88 -7.33 -1.19
N PRO A 350 -16.85 -7.78 -2.03
CA PRO A 350 -16.56 -8.79 -3.07
C PRO A 350 -15.71 -8.28 -4.24
N GLN A 351 -15.44 -6.98 -4.32
CA GLN A 351 -14.54 -6.42 -5.34
C GLN A 351 -13.12 -6.20 -4.82
N GLU A 352 -12.82 -6.51 -3.54
CA GLU A 352 -11.48 -6.36 -2.99
C GLU A 352 -10.76 -7.70 -2.97
N ALA A 353 -9.52 -7.71 -3.48
CA ALA A 353 -8.77 -8.93 -3.76
C ALA A 353 -8.24 -9.64 -2.49
N GLN A 354 -7.83 -8.88 -1.44
CA GLN A 354 -7.06 -9.46 -0.33
C GLN A 354 -7.80 -10.57 0.44
N ALA A 355 -9.11 -10.45 0.60
CA ALA A 355 -9.89 -11.50 1.28
C ALA A 355 -9.88 -12.82 0.49
N TYR A 356 -9.87 -12.75 -0.84
CA TYR A 356 -9.76 -13.93 -1.70
C TYR A 356 -8.36 -14.56 -1.61
N LYS A 357 -7.30 -13.76 -1.55
CA LYS A 357 -5.94 -14.27 -1.33
C LYS A 357 -5.87 -15.06 -0.03
N LEU A 358 -6.36 -14.48 1.05
CA LEU A 358 -6.38 -15.12 2.37
C LEU A 358 -7.21 -16.42 2.34
N ALA A 359 -8.42 -16.37 1.77
CA ALA A 359 -9.30 -17.56 1.67
C ALA A 359 -8.64 -18.67 0.86
N GLY A 360 -7.94 -18.32 -0.23
CA GLY A 360 -7.19 -19.30 -1.03
C GLY A 360 -6.06 -19.96 -0.25
N VAL A 361 -5.29 -19.17 0.50
CA VAL A 361 -4.20 -19.69 1.36
C VAL A 361 -4.76 -20.59 2.47
N LEU A 362 -5.85 -20.18 3.12
CA LEU A 362 -6.50 -20.98 4.16
C LEU A 362 -7.02 -22.32 3.60
N ALA A 363 -7.55 -22.31 2.37
CA ALA A 363 -7.99 -23.53 1.69
C ALA A 363 -6.83 -24.46 1.39
N LEU A 364 -5.66 -23.93 0.96
CA LEU A 364 -4.43 -24.74 0.79
C LEU A 364 -4.00 -25.38 2.11
N GLN A 365 -4.07 -24.65 3.22
CA GLN A 365 -3.75 -25.17 4.55
C GLN A 365 -4.70 -26.32 4.96
N GLN A 366 -5.95 -26.27 4.49
CA GLN A 366 -6.95 -27.31 4.71
C GLN A 366 -6.88 -28.45 3.67
N ARG A 367 -5.94 -28.38 2.73
CA ARG A 367 -5.77 -29.31 1.61
C ARG A 367 -6.98 -29.32 0.65
N ASP A 368 -7.75 -28.23 0.63
CA ASP A 368 -8.84 -28.05 -0.32
C ASP A 368 -8.32 -27.28 -1.54
N ALA A 369 -7.69 -28.00 -2.44
CA ALA A 369 -7.04 -27.44 -3.62
C ALA A 369 -8.06 -26.79 -4.59
N GLY A 370 -9.28 -27.32 -4.65
CA GLY A 370 -10.33 -26.78 -5.49
C GLY A 370 -10.76 -25.39 -5.02
N ARG A 371 -11.15 -25.29 -3.74
CA ARG A 371 -11.54 -24.00 -3.14
C ARG A 371 -10.38 -23.00 -3.18
N ALA A 372 -9.14 -23.48 -3.02
CA ALA A 372 -7.95 -22.63 -3.14
C ALA A 372 -7.86 -22.02 -4.53
N PHE A 373 -7.96 -22.84 -5.56
CA PHE A 373 -7.89 -22.37 -6.96
C PHE A 373 -8.98 -21.33 -7.25
N GLU A 374 -10.22 -21.61 -6.86
CA GLU A 374 -11.36 -20.69 -7.07
C GLU A 374 -11.09 -19.30 -6.48
N ASN A 375 -10.61 -19.25 -5.23
CA ASN A 375 -10.33 -17.99 -4.56
C ASN A 375 -9.14 -17.26 -5.18
N LEU A 376 -8.05 -17.98 -5.46
CA LEU A 376 -6.85 -17.37 -6.07
C LEU A 376 -7.14 -16.88 -7.50
N ASP A 377 -7.99 -17.58 -8.23
CA ASP A 377 -8.42 -17.19 -9.56
C ASP A 377 -9.32 -15.94 -9.49
N ARG A 378 -10.18 -15.84 -8.47
CA ARG A 378 -10.96 -14.63 -8.24
C ARG A 378 -10.05 -13.44 -7.89
N PHE A 379 -9.03 -13.65 -7.04
CA PHE A 379 -8.01 -12.61 -6.78
C PHE A 379 -7.39 -12.14 -8.10
N ASP A 380 -6.93 -13.09 -8.92
CA ASP A 380 -6.20 -12.78 -10.17
C ASP A 380 -7.07 -12.00 -11.18
N ARG A 381 -8.39 -12.28 -11.21
CA ARG A 381 -9.32 -11.51 -12.03
C ARG A 381 -9.55 -10.09 -11.50
N LEU A 382 -9.51 -9.90 -10.19
CA LEU A 382 -9.69 -8.57 -9.57
C LEU A 382 -8.42 -7.73 -9.63
N LEU A 383 -7.26 -8.39 -9.52
CA LEU A 383 -5.95 -7.73 -9.39
C LEU A 383 -4.88 -8.56 -10.11
N PRO A 384 -4.86 -8.51 -11.44
CA PRO A 384 -3.97 -9.37 -12.22
C PRO A 384 -2.49 -8.98 -12.10
N GLY A 385 -1.60 -9.95 -12.29
CA GLY A 385 -0.17 -9.71 -12.40
C GLY A 385 0.64 -10.05 -11.14
N ASP A 386 0.01 -10.56 -10.08
CA ASP A 386 0.74 -11.00 -8.87
C ASP A 386 1.40 -12.36 -9.15
N ALA A 387 2.74 -12.37 -9.18
CA ALA A 387 3.52 -13.60 -9.41
C ALA A 387 3.25 -14.65 -8.33
N GLY A 388 3.09 -14.23 -7.07
CA GLY A 388 2.78 -15.14 -5.97
C GLY A 388 1.44 -15.87 -6.18
N ILE A 389 0.44 -15.15 -6.67
CA ILE A 389 -0.87 -15.75 -7.01
C ILE A 389 -0.71 -16.73 -8.17
N THR A 390 0.08 -16.39 -9.19
CA THR A 390 0.39 -17.31 -10.30
C THR A 390 0.98 -18.62 -9.74
N PHE A 391 1.95 -18.53 -8.84
CA PHE A 391 2.55 -19.68 -8.17
C PHE A 391 1.51 -20.50 -7.39
N LEU A 392 0.70 -19.83 -6.53
CA LEU A 392 -0.28 -20.50 -5.68
C LEU A 392 -1.40 -21.19 -6.51
N LYS A 393 -1.78 -20.61 -7.65
CA LYS A 393 -2.69 -21.27 -8.60
C LYS A 393 -2.04 -22.57 -9.13
N GLY A 394 -0.74 -22.54 -9.43
CA GLY A 394 0.02 -23.74 -9.80
C GLY A 394 -0.03 -24.80 -8.71
N VAL A 395 0.20 -24.43 -7.45
CA VAL A 395 0.14 -25.33 -6.28
C VAL A 395 -1.26 -25.95 -6.15
N SER A 396 -2.30 -25.14 -6.32
CA SER A 396 -3.69 -25.61 -6.24
C SER A 396 -3.99 -26.63 -7.35
N LEU A 397 -3.60 -26.33 -8.59
CA LEU A 397 -3.80 -27.22 -9.73
C LEU A 397 -3.03 -28.53 -9.57
N GLU A 398 -1.81 -28.49 -9.01
CA GLU A 398 -1.05 -29.70 -8.67
C GLU A 398 -1.79 -30.52 -7.61
N GLY A 399 -2.33 -29.89 -6.57
CA GLY A 399 -3.13 -30.53 -5.53
C GLY A 399 -4.40 -31.20 -6.08
N MET A 400 -4.95 -30.65 -7.17
CA MET A 400 -6.09 -31.22 -7.90
C MET A 400 -5.69 -32.35 -8.88
N GLY A 401 -4.39 -32.66 -9.00
CA GLY A 401 -3.87 -33.65 -9.95
C GLY A 401 -3.70 -33.14 -11.38
N ASN A 402 -3.98 -31.87 -11.66
CA ASN A 402 -3.90 -31.28 -12.99
C ASN A 402 -2.48 -30.81 -13.29
N ARG A 403 -1.56 -31.77 -13.51
CA ARG A 403 -0.13 -31.50 -13.74
C ARG A 403 0.12 -30.59 -14.93
N ARG A 404 -0.65 -30.74 -16.02
CA ARG A 404 -0.46 -29.94 -17.23
C ARG A 404 -0.71 -28.46 -16.96
N ALA A 405 -1.81 -28.13 -16.33
CA ALA A 405 -2.13 -26.75 -15.99
C ALA A 405 -1.19 -26.20 -14.91
N ALA A 406 -0.83 -27.02 -13.91
CA ALA A 406 0.14 -26.63 -12.89
C ALA A 406 1.48 -26.24 -13.51
N ALA A 407 1.97 -27.05 -14.49
CA ALA A 407 3.23 -26.78 -15.20
C ALA A 407 3.19 -25.43 -15.93
N GLN A 408 2.06 -25.11 -16.56
CA GLN A 408 1.89 -23.80 -17.22
C GLN A 408 2.03 -22.64 -16.23
N HIS A 409 1.42 -22.77 -15.06
CA HIS A 409 1.51 -21.74 -14.01
C HIS A 409 2.92 -21.63 -13.43
N TYR A 410 3.61 -22.74 -13.16
CA TYR A 410 4.99 -22.71 -12.69
C TYR A 410 5.94 -22.10 -13.72
N ALA A 411 5.76 -22.42 -15.00
CA ALA A 411 6.56 -21.81 -16.08
C ALA A 411 6.25 -20.31 -16.19
N ALA A 412 5.00 -19.90 -16.05
CA ALA A 412 4.61 -18.49 -16.04
C ALA A 412 5.22 -17.74 -14.85
N TYR A 413 5.22 -18.37 -13.67
CA TYR A 413 5.85 -17.81 -12.47
C TYR A 413 7.35 -17.60 -12.69
N LEU A 414 8.06 -18.61 -13.25
CA LEU A 414 9.52 -18.54 -13.47
C LEU A 414 9.91 -17.47 -14.50
N ARG A 415 9.02 -17.07 -15.41
CA ARG A 415 9.26 -15.93 -16.30
C ARG A 415 9.25 -14.59 -15.55
N GLN A 416 8.55 -14.53 -14.42
CA GLN A 416 8.43 -13.30 -13.61
C GLN A 416 9.43 -13.27 -12.45
N SER A 417 9.74 -14.44 -11.86
CA SER A 417 10.60 -14.53 -10.67
C SER A 417 11.45 -15.82 -10.77
N GLN A 418 12.77 -15.64 -10.75
CA GLN A 418 13.73 -16.74 -10.89
C GLN A 418 14.49 -17.05 -9.59
N GLN A 419 14.13 -16.39 -8.49
CA GLN A 419 14.81 -16.55 -7.20
C GLN A 419 13.82 -16.88 -6.08
N GLY A 420 14.36 -17.41 -5.00
CA GLY A 420 13.57 -17.76 -3.83
C GLY A 420 12.97 -19.17 -3.91
N ASN A 421 12.31 -19.54 -2.81
CA ASN A 421 11.84 -20.90 -2.59
C ASN A 421 10.77 -21.34 -3.60
N ALA A 422 9.86 -20.44 -3.97
CA ALA A 422 8.80 -20.74 -4.93
C ALA A 422 9.37 -20.99 -6.33
N ALA A 423 10.44 -20.26 -6.72
CA ALA A 423 11.11 -20.47 -8.00
C ALA A 423 11.81 -21.83 -8.01
N GLN A 424 12.53 -22.16 -6.96
CA GLN A 424 13.20 -23.45 -6.82
C GLN A 424 12.17 -24.60 -6.84
N TYR A 425 11.07 -24.45 -6.12
CA TYR A 425 9.98 -25.45 -6.14
C TYR A 425 9.43 -25.61 -7.56
N SER A 426 9.07 -24.51 -8.20
CA SER A 426 8.51 -24.52 -9.56
C SER A 426 9.44 -25.22 -10.54
N TYR A 427 10.75 -24.87 -10.52
CA TYR A 427 11.76 -25.49 -11.38
C TYR A 427 11.86 -27.01 -11.12
N ASN A 428 11.94 -27.42 -9.85
CA ASN A 428 12.06 -28.83 -9.48
C ASN A 428 10.85 -29.64 -9.94
N ARG A 429 9.62 -29.07 -9.83
CA ARG A 429 8.41 -29.75 -10.31
C ARG A 429 8.41 -29.91 -11.83
N LEU A 430 8.78 -28.83 -12.56
CA LEU A 430 8.87 -28.88 -14.03
C LEU A 430 9.92 -29.90 -14.48
N LYS A 431 11.07 -29.98 -13.79
CA LYS A 431 12.12 -30.95 -14.07
C LYS A 431 11.63 -32.37 -13.79
N ALA A 432 11.00 -32.62 -12.64
CA ALA A 432 10.46 -33.93 -12.27
C ALA A 432 9.38 -34.42 -13.25
N TRP A 433 8.70 -33.50 -13.92
CA TRP A 433 7.66 -33.81 -14.92
C TRP A 433 8.21 -33.85 -16.35
N GLY A 434 9.52 -33.63 -16.54
CA GLY A 434 10.17 -33.66 -17.87
C GLY A 434 9.82 -32.47 -18.77
N VAL A 435 9.34 -31.39 -18.20
CA VAL A 435 8.99 -30.15 -18.94
C VAL A 435 10.24 -29.33 -19.25
N VAL A 436 11.22 -29.37 -18.34
CA VAL A 436 12.54 -28.73 -18.48
C VAL A 436 13.63 -29.73 -18.19
N LYS A 437 14.85 -29.53 -18.78
CA LYS A 437 16.02 -30.39 -18.62
C LYS A 437 16.79 -30.08 -17.33
#